data_453426e11f5bb2e3c85edf9dd80383a1
#
_entry.id   453426e11f5bb2e3c85edf9dd80383a1
#
_cell.length_a   1.000
_cell.length_b   1.000
_cell.length_c   1.000
_cell.angle_alpha   90.00
_cell.angle_beta   90.00
_cell.angle_gamma   90.00
#
_symmetry.space_group_name_H-M   'P 1'
#
loop_
_entity.id
_entity.type
_entity.pdbx_description
1 polymer ?
#
loop_
_entity_poly.entity_id
_entity_poly.type
_entity_poly.pdbx_seq_one_letter_code
_entity_poly.pdbx_strand_id
1 'polypeptide(L)'
;AAWMTAAGQGVMTNADLAEIIDGLKSYADKDKRQFVHLVDGGITDNLGLRALYDVIEVAGGAGAYLQRMGRKPPRKFVVISVDASTERQPTMDESARQPSLGDTLSAMSSVQLHRYNTATKELLEESIPHWATEVSTPQNRVESHFVQLGFHDYLESDKLQYFNNIPTSFDLSDEQVDRLISAGRDLLRRDPEFQRVVTDLGGVAPSAN
;
A
#
# COMPACT_ATOMS: atom_id res chain seq x y z
N ALA A 1 -25.50 14.04 0.57
CA ALA A 1 -24.92 14.33 -0.73
C ALA A 1 -25.24 13.17 -1.70
N ALA A 2 -25.49 13.45 -2.99
CA ALA A 2 -25.93 12.45 -3.98
C ALA A 2 -24.99 11.22 -4.07
N TRP A 3 -23.69 11.40 -3.90
CA TRP A 3 -22.72 10.31 -3.89
C TRP A 3 -22.89 9.35 -2.70
N MET A 4 -23.31 9.84 -1.53
CA MET A 4 -23.60 8.99 -0.35
C MET A 4 -24.80 8.08 -0.58
N THR A 5 -25.78 8.53 -1.34
CA THR A 5 -26.98 7.74 -1.70
C THR A 5 -26.62 6.70 -2.75
N ALA A 6 -25.80 7.06 -3.76
CA ALA A 6 -25.32 6.16 -4.78
C ALA A 6 -24.37 5.09 -4.21
N ALA A 7 -23.46 5.47 -3.31
CA ALA A 7 -22.62 4.53 -2.58
C ALA A 7 -23.44 3.55 -1.74
N GLY A 8 -24.51 4.03 -1.07
CA GLY A 8 -25.41 3.20 -0.25
C GLY A 8 -26.15 2.10 -1.03
N GLN A 9 -26.30 2.20 -2.34
CA GLN A 9 -26.94 1.17 -3.16
C GLN A 9 -26.00 0.03 -3.55
N GLY A 10 -24.66 0.26 -3.58
CA GLY A 10 -23.66 -0.78 -3.84
C GLY A 10 -23.11 -1.47 -2.58
N VAL A 11 -23.42 -0.91 -1.40
CA VAL A 11 -22.84 -1.29 -0.09
C VAL A 11 -23.50 -2.50 0.56
N MET A 12 -24.62 -2.99 0.05
CA MET A 12 -25.38 -4.08 0.67
C MET A 12 -24.61 -5.43 0.76
N THR A 13 -23.42 -5.54 0.15
CA THR A 13 -22.61 -6.75 0.14
C THR A 13 -21.29 -6.66 0.92
N ASN A 14 -20.90 -5.45 1.37
CA ASN A 14 -19.65 -5.24 2.11
C ASN A 14 -19.95 -4.53 3.45
N ALA A 15 -19.87 -5.31 4.55
CA ALA A 15 -20.18 -4.82 5.90
C ALA A 15 -19.23 -3.69 6.34
N ASP A 16 -17.96 -3.77 6.02
CA ASP A 16 -16.96 -2.75 6.39
C ASP A 16 -17.28 -1.40 5.74
N LEU A 17 -17.65 -1.43 4.45
CA LEU A 17 -18.02 -0.23 3.72
C LEU A 17 -19.33 0.37 4.23
N ALA A 18 -20.28 -0.46 4.66
CA ALA A 18 -21.54 -0.01 5.26
C ALA A 18 -21.25 0.77 6.56
N GLU A 19 -20.39 0.25 7.42
CA GLU A 19 -19.98 0.88 8.67
C GLU A 19 -19.27 2.23 8.42
N ILE A 20 -18.35 2.28 7.46
CA ILE A 20 -17.66 3.51 7.06
C ILE A 20 -18.67 4.57 6.58
N ILE A 21 -19.63 4.20 5.73
CA ILE A 21 -20.64 5.14 5.21
C ILE A 21 -21.55 5.64 6.33
N ASP A 22 -21.97 4.79 7.26
CA ASP A 22 -22.81 5.20 8.38
C ASP A 22 -22.01 6.09 9.35
N GLY A 23 -20.73 5.81 9.56
CA GLY A 23 -19.80 6.69 10.25
C GLY A 23 -19.74 8.08 9.60
N LEU A 24 -19.55 8.15 8.28
CA LEU A 24 -19.51 9.41 7.53
C LEU A 24 -20.86 10.17 7.58
N LYS A 25 -21.99 9.47 7.46
CA LYS A 25 -23.34 10.07 7.56
C LYS A 25 -23.56 10.72 8.92
N SER A 26 -22.98 10.18 10.00
CA SER A 26 -23.11 10.75 11.34
C SER A 26 -22.56 12.17 11.47
N TYR A 27 -21.62 12.57 10.60
CA TYR A 27 -21.09 13.94 10.54
C TYR A 27 -22.05 14.95 9.86
N ALA A 28 -23.18 14.50 9.31
CA ALA A 28 -24.21 15.41 8.82
C ALA A 28 -24.93 16.13 9.98
N ASP A 29 -24.96 15.53 11.17
CA ASP A 29 -25.49 16.11 12.40
C ASP A 29 -24.40 16.96 13.09
N LYS A 30 -24.34 18.24 12.72
CA LYS A 30 -23.31 19.18 13.21
C LYS A 30 -23.52 19.56 14.69
N ASP A 31 -24.70 19.36 15.25
CA ASP A 31 -24.95 19.64 16.66
C ASP A 31 -24.31 18.58 17.57
N LYS A 32 -24.21 17.33 17.06
CA LYS A 32 -23.55 16.23 17.76
C LYS A 32 -22.06 16.10 17.41
N ARG A 33 -21.67 16.39 16.15
CA ARG A 33 -20.30 16.22 15.67
C ARG A 33 -19.78 17.52 15.07
N GLN A 34 -19.28 18.41 15.93
CA GLN A 34 -18.79 19.72 15.53
C GLN A 34 -17.36 19.70 14.95
N PHE A 35 -16.58 18.68 15.32
CA PHE A 35 -15.16 18.59 14.97
C PHE A 35 -14.86 17.27 14.26
N VAL A 36 -13.99 17.34 13.25
CA VAL A 36 -13.38 16.18 12.60
C VAL A 36 -11.91 16.13 12.98
N HIS A 37 -11.49 15.04 13.60
CA HIS A 37 -10.09 14.79 13.88
C HIS A 37 -9.51 13.95 12.77
N LEU A 38 -8.52 14.49 12.04
CA LEU A 38 -7.81 13.78 10.99
C LEU A 38 -6.55 13.18 11.58
N VAL A 39 -6.24 11.97 11.16
CA VAL A 39 -5.01 11.26 11.50
C VAL A 39 -4.24 10.95 10.21
N ASP A 40 -2.95 10.65 10.36
CA ASP A 40 -2.12 10.23 9.24
C ASP A 40 -2.67 8.95 8.59
N GLY A 41 -2.70 8.94 7.25
CA GLY A 41 -3.17 7.79 6.47
C GLY A 41 -2.37 6.51 6.71
N GLY A 42 -1.10 6.63 7.12
CA GLY A 42 -0.25 5.51 7.50
C GLY A 42 -0.79 4.68 8.66
N ILE A 43 -1.73 5.22 9.46
CA ILE A 43 -2.37 4.46 10.55
C ILE A 43 -3.40 3.46 10.01
N THR A 44 -4.00 3.74 8.86
CA THR A 44 -5.12 2.95 8.30
C THR A 44 -4.77 2.21 7.02
N ASP A 45 -3.96 2.80 6.15
CA ASP A 45 -3.51 2.20 4.88
C ASP A 45 -2.16 2.79 4.48
N ASN A 46 -1.11 2.36 5.19
CA ASN A 46 0.25 2.92 5.05
C ASN A 46 0.81 2.81 3.63
N LEU A 47 0.44 1.77 2.90
CA LEU A 47 0.92 1.51 1.54
C LEU A 47 -0.05 2.01 0.45
N GLY A 48 -1.25 2.44 0.82
CA GLY A 48 -2.31 2.83 -0.13
C GLY A 48 -2.89 1.65 -0.93
N LEU A 49 -2.50 0.43 -0.61
CA LEU A 49 -2.88 -0.78 -1.34
C LEU A 49 -4.33 -1.19 -1.03
N ARG A 50 -4.78 -0.99 0.20
CA ARG A 50 -6.15 -1.31 0.59
C ARG A 50 -7.14 -0.40 -0.13
N ALA A 51 -6.84 0.88 -0.28
CA ALA A 51 -7.66 1.81 -1.04
C ALA A 51 -7.78 1.39 -2.52
N LEU A 52 -6.69 0.88 -3.12
CA LEU A 52 -6.74 0.32 -4.48
C LEU A 52 -7.69 -0.87 -4.57
N TYR A 53 -7.58 -1.81 -3.64
CA TYR A 53 -8.45 -2.98 -3.56
C TYR A 53 -9.92 -2.56 -3.41
N ASP A 54 -10.22 -1.75 -2.41
CA ASP A 54 -11.58 -1.34 -2.07
C ASP A 54 -12.27 -0.60 -3.23
N VAL A 55 -11.55 0.27 -3.95
CA VAL A 55 -12.10 1.00 -5.11
C VAL A 55 -12.52 0.04 -6.23
N ILE A 56 -11.76 -1.00 -6.50
CA ILE A 56 -12.07 -2.00 -7.52
C ILE A 56 -13.25 -2.88 -7.08
N GLU A 57 -13.22 -3.38 -5.85
CA GLU A 57 -14.29 -4.25 -5.32
C GLU A 57 -15.63 -3.53 -5.19
N VAL A 58 -15.63 -2.28 -4.71
CA VAL A 58 -16.83 -1.44 -4.63
C VAL A 58 -17.42 -1.14 -6.02
N ALA A 59 -16.57 -1.09 -7.03
CA ALA A 59 -17.03 -0.95 -8.41
C ALA A 59 -17.73 -2.22 -8.94
N GLY A 60 -17.54 -3.36 -8.28
CA GLY A 60 -18.04 -4.67 -8.71
C GLY A 60 -17.01 -5.44 -9.54
N GLY A 61 -15.72 -5.28 -9.22
CA GLY A 61 -14.59 -5.91 -9.88
C GLY A 61 -13.87 -5.03 -10.91
N ALA A 62 -12.79 -5.53 -11.47
CA ALA A 62 -11.93 -4.81 -12.39
C ALA A 62 -12.65 -4.43 -13.71
N GLY A 63 -13.49 -5.31 -14.22
CA GLY A 63 -14.27 -5.05 -15.45
C GLY A 63 -15.25 -3.90 -15.25
N ALA A 64 -16.01 -3.91 -14.17
CA ALA A 64 -16.95 -2.84 -13.84
C ALA A 64 -16.22 -1.52 -13.53
N TYR A 65 -15.08 -1.57 -12.86
CA TYR A 65 -14.25 -0.41 -12.60
C TYR A 65 -13.78 0.24 -13.91
N LEU A 66 -13.18 -0.53 -14.81
CA LEU A 66 -12.73 -0.03 -16.12
C LEU A 66 -13.88 0.56 -16.94
N GLN A 67 -15.05 -0.08 -16.94
CA GLN A 67 -16.24 0.42 -17.62
C GLN A 67 -16.68 1.78 -17.07
N ARG A 68 -16.74 1.93 -15.73
CA ARG A 68 -17.08 3.21 -15.09
C ARG A 68 -16.08 4.32 -15.41
N MET A 69 -14.80 3.97 -15.57
CA MET A 69 -13.75 4.90 -15.97
C MET A 69 -13.71 5.18 -17.49
N GLY A 70 -14.57 4.53 -18.28
CA GLY A 70 -14.56 4.63 -19.73
C GLY A 70 -13.29 4.08 -20.38
N ARG A 71 -12.65 3.11 -19.72
CA ARG A 71 -11.40 2.50 -20.17
C ARG A 71 -11.62 1.11 -20.73
N LYS A 72 -10.83 0.77 -21.76
CA LYS A 72 -10.74 -0.60 -22.27
C LYS A 72 -9.77 -1.41 -21.41
N PRO A 73 -9.92 -2.75 -21.35
CA PRO A 73 -8.95 -3.60 -20.71
C PRO A 73 -7.52 -3.33 -21.25
N PRO A 74 -6.54 -3.11 -20.37
CA PRO A 74 -5.14 -2.94 -20.78
C PRO A 74 -4.56 -4.28 -21.25
N ARG A 75 -3.32 -4.29 -21.70
CA ARG A 75 -2.57 -5.53 -21.92
C ARG A 75 -1.89 -6.03 -20.65
N LYS A 76 -1.58 -5.10 -19.74
CA LYS A 76 -0.89 -5.39 -18.51
C LYS A 76 -1.46 -4.57 -17.36
N PHE A 77 -1.59 -5.20 -16.20
CA PHE A 77 -1.74 -4.54 -14.91
C PHE A 77 -0.38 -4.58 -14.20
N VAL A 78 0.14 -3.42 -13.87
CA VAL A 78 1.38 -3.31 -13.11
C VAL A 78 1.11 -2.48 -11.86
N VAL A 79 1.32 -3.08 -10.71
CA VAL A 79 1.28 -2.40 -9.41
C VAL A 79 2.69 -2.41 -8.84
N ILE A 80 3.18 -1.24 -8.45
CA ILE A 80 4.49 -1.09 -7.79
C ILE A 80 4.22 -0.55 -6.40
N SER A 81 4.50 -1.36 -5.39
CA SER A 81 4.41 -0.98 -3.98
C SER A 81 5.80 -0.64 -3.45
N VAL A 82 5.92 0.52 -2.82
CA VAL A 82 7.17 0.96 -2.20
C VAL A 82 6.93 1.10 -0.70
N ASP A 83 7.55 0.21 0.06
CA ASP A 83 7.48 0.18 1.51
C ASP A 83 8.73 0.81 2.11
N ALA A 84 8.63 2.07 2.50
CA ALA A 84 9.70 2.80 3.16
C ALA A 84 9.61 2.72 4.70
N SER A 85 8.88 1.74 5.22
CA SER A 85 8.79 1.50 6.66
C SER A 85 10.18 1.18 7.23
N THR A 86 10.52 1.82 8.34
CA THR A 86 11.77 1.58 9.06
C THR A 86 11.50 0.65 10.24
N GLU A 87 12.23 -0.46 10.30
CA GLU A 87 12.18 -1.39 11.42
C GLU A 87 13.33 -1.09 12.40
N ARG A 88 13.08 -0.17 13.32
CA ARG A 88 14.02 0.02 14.44
C ARG A 88 13.92 -1.17 15.37
N GLN A 89 15.07 -1.75 15.69
CA GLN A 89 15.10 -2.81 16.71
C GLN A 89 14.60 -2.24 18.06
N PRO A 90 13.63 -2.92 18.70
CA PRO A 90 13.19 -2.50 20.03
C PRO A 90 14.35 -2.60 21.02
N THR A 91 14.61 -1.52 21.75
CA THR A 91 15.62 -1.53 22.83
C THR A 91 15.03 -2.01 24.16
N MET A 92 13.76 -2.38 24.19
CA MET A 92 13.05 -2.80 25.41
C MET A 92 13.59 -4.10 26.01
N ASP A 93 14.15 -4.98 25.20
CA ASP A 93 14.74 -6.26 25.56
C ASP A 93 16.22 -6.17 26.01
N GLU A 94 16.84 -5.00 25.83
CA GLU A 94 18.21 -4.75 26.38
C GLU A 94 18.23 -4.53 27.88
N SER A 95 17.07 -4.44 28.54
CA SER A 95 16.93 -4.16 29.93
C SER A 95 15.79 -4.95 30.58
N ALA A 96 16.04 -5.48 31.79
CA ALA A 96 14.99 -6.09 32.60
C ALA A 96 13.99 -5.08 33.21
N ARG A 97 14.17 -3.78 32.95
CA ARG A 97 13.24 -2.74 33.40
C ARG A 97 11.91 -2.82 32.62
N GLN A 98 10.81 -2.68 33.34
CA GLN A 98 9.49 -2.61 32.70
C GLN A 98 9.45 -1.46 31.70
N PRO A 99 9.01 -1.72 30.44
CA PRO A 99 8.82 -0.67 29.44
C PRO A 99 7.85 0.41 29.89
N SER A 100 8.06 1.64 29.42
CA SER A 100 7.09 2.70 29.67
C SER A 100 5.78 2.45 28.92
N LEU A 101 4.69 3.10 29.34
CA LEU A 101 3.41 3.02 28.63
C LEU A 101 3.56 3.52 27.17
N GLY A 102 4.36 4.56 26.95
CA GLY A 102 4.66 5.08 25.61
C GLY A 102 5.36 4.06 24.72
N ASP A 103 6.40 3.39 25.24
CA ASP A 103 7.13 2.36 24.50
C ASP A 103 6.21 1.17 24.17
N THR A 104 5.37 0.77 25.12
CA THR A 104 4.41 -0.32 24.93
C THR A 104 3.40 0.01 23.83
N LEU A 105 2.80 1.21 23.85
CA LEU A 105 1.85 1.67 22.83
C LEU A 105 2.50 1.80 21.46
N SER A 106 3.73 2.31 21.41
CA SER A 106 4.50 2.41 20.18
C SER A 106 4.78 1.03 19.57
N ALA A 107 5.24 0.08 20.39
CA ALA A 107 5.49 -1.29 19.94
C ALA A 107 4.19 -1.99 19.45
N MET A 108 3.08 -1.83 20.19
CA MET A 108 1.78 -2.35 19.75
C MET A 108 1.36 -1.79 18.39
N SER A 109 1.48 -0.47 18.20
CA SER A 109 1.12 0.18 16.93
C SER A 109 1.99 -0.32 15.78
N SER A 110 3.30 -0.45 16.01
CA SER A 110 4.24 -0.96 14.99
C SER A 110 3.91 -2.41 14.58
N VAL A 111 3.63 -3.28 15.55
CA VAL A 111 3.26 -4.68 15.27
C VAL A 111 1.94 -4.75 14.49
N GLN A 112 0.93 -3.97 14.87
CA GLN A 112 -0.35 -3.96 14.16
C GLN A 112 -0.20 -3.43 12.74
N LEU A 113 0.55 -2.35 12.55
CA LEU A 113 0.79 -1.78 11.23
C LEU A 113 1.55 -2.76 10.32
N HIS A 114 2.59 -3.42 10.85
CA HIS A 114 3.33 -4.44 10.09
C HIS A 114 2.41 -5.60 9.66
N ARG A 115 1.61 -6.14 10.58
CA ARG A 115 0.66 -7.23 10.26
C ARG A 115 -0.38 -6.79 9.22
N TYR A 116 -0.89 -5.56 9.33
CA TYR A 116 -1.84 -5.02 8.37
C TYR A 116 -1.22 -4.85 6.98
N ASN A 117 -0.01 -4.31 6.91
CA ASN A 117 0.74 -4.17 5.65
C ASN A 117 0.96 -5.53 4.98
N THR A 118 1.39 -6.54 5.76
CA THR A 118 1.59 -7.91 5.25
C THR A 118 0.29 -8.49 4.70
N ALA A 119 -0.79 -8.46 5.49
CA ALA A 119 -2.08 -8.97 5.04
C ALA A 119 -2.62 -8.24 3.79
N THR A 120 -2.35 -6.94 3.67
CA THR A 120 -2.76 -6.17 2.51
C THR A 120 -1.92 -6.52 1.28
N LYS A 121 -0.62 -6.75 1.43
CA LYS A 121 0.24 -7.24 0.34
C LYS A 121 -0.24 -8.60 -0.17
N GLU A 122 -0.48 -9.56 0.73
CA GLU A 122 -1.02 -10.89 0.40
C GLU A 122 -2.36 -10.78 -0.34
N LEU A 123 -3.27 -9.93 0.14
CA LEU A 123 -4.56 -9.67 -0.52
C LEU A 123 -4.37 -9.19 -1.96
N LEU A 124 -3.44 -8.29 -2.22
CA LEU A 124 -3.16 -7.79 -3.57
C LEU A 124 -2.47 -8.83 -4.45
N GLU A 125 -1.58 -9.66 -3.88
CA GLU A 125 -0.96 -10.77 -4.61
C GLU A 125 -2.00 -11.74 -5.20
N GLU A 126 -3.07 -11.99 -4.46
CA GLU A 126 -4.18 -12.82 -4.92
C GLU A 126 -5.13 -12.09 -5.88
N SER A 127 -5.42 -10.82 -5.58
CA SER A 127 -6.45 -10.05 -6.28
C SER A 127 -6.00 -9.58 -7.67
N ILE A 128 -4.74 -9.16 -7.83
CA ILE A 128 -4.24 -8.61 -9.09
C ILE A 128 -4.32 -9.65 -10.24
N PRO A 129 -3.89 -10.91 -10.07
CA PRO A 129 -4.08 -11.94 -11.09
C PRO A 129 -5.55 -12.26 -11.37
N HIS A 130 -6.39 -12.22 -10.33
CA HIS A 130 -7.83 -12.43 -10.48
C HIS A 130 -8.45 -11.34 -11.35
N TRP A 131 -8.16 -10.06 -11.08
CA TRP A 131 -8.62 -8.93 -11.88
C TRP A 131 -8.12 -8.99 -13.33
N ALA A 132 -6.87 -9.38 -13.55
CA ALA A 132 -6.34 -9.58 -14.89
C ALA A 132 -7.11 -10.67 -15.66
N THR A 133 -7.43 -11.76 -14.97
CA THR A 133 -8.21 -12.86 -15.54
C THR A 133 -9.64 -12.42 -15.88
N GLU A 134 -10.29 -11.69 -14.98
CA GLU A 134 -11.66 -11.19 -15.15
C GLU A 134 -11.82 -10.34 -16.43
N VAL A 135 -10.84 -9.51 -16.73
CA VAL A 135 -10.90 -8.58 -17.88
C VAL A 135 -10.24 -9.14 -19.15
N SER A 136 -9.67 -10.34 -19.08
CA SER A 136 -9.06 -11.00 -20.22
C SER A 136 -10.11 -11.53 -21.20
N THR A 137 -9.75 -11.52 -22.47
CA THR A 137 -10.51 -12.15 -23.55
C THR A 137 -9.59 -13.04 -24.40
N PRO A 138 -10.12 -13.95 -25.24
CA PRO A 138 -9.28 -14.74 -26.15
C PRO A 138 -8.39 -13.89 -27.08
N GLN A 139 -8.81 -12.66 -27.39
CA GLN A 139 -8.10 -11.74 -28.26
C GLN A 139 -7.20 -10.76 -27.52
N ASN A 140 -7.39 -10.60 -26.20
CA ASN A 140 -6.60 -9.73 -25.35
C ASN A 140 -6.40 -10.38 -23.98
N ARG A 141 -5.35 -11.21 -23.87
CA ARG A 141 -4.93 -11.76 -22.59
C ARG A 141 -4.24 -10.64 -21.80
N VAL A 142 -4.74 -10.38 -20.59
CA VAL A 142 -4.17 -9.39 -19.69
C VAL A 142 -3.19 -10.08 -18.74
N GLU A 143 -1.99 -9.58 -18.70
CA GLU A 143 -0.94 -10.03 -17.77
C GLU A 143 -0.91 -9.11 -16.55
N SER A 144 -0.52 -9.66 -15.40
CA SER A 144 -0.44 -8.90 -14.16
C SER A 144 0.93 -9.02 -13.52
N HIS A 145 1.40 -7.91 -12.96
CA HIS A 145 2.69 -7.82 -12.29
C HIS A 145 2.51 -7.05 -10.98
N PHE A 146 3.07 -7.57 -9.90
CA PHE A 146 3.11 -6.91 -8.61
C PHE A 146 4.55 -6.82 -8.13
N VAL A 147 5.13 -5.63 -8.24
CA VAL A 147 6.48 -5.29 -7.81
C VAL A 147 6.39 -4.78 -6.38
N GLN A 148 7.15 -5.36 -5.47
CA GLN A 148 7.20 -4.98 -4.07
C GLN A 148 8.63 -4.58 -3.71
N LEU A 149 8.82 -3.37 -3.23
CA LEU A 149 10.13 -2.83 -2.87
C LEU A 149 10.11 -2.41 -1.40
N GLY A 150 11.14 -2.78 -0.67
CA GLY A 150 11.33 -2.37 0.72
C GLY A 150 12.78 -2.42 1.13
N PHE A 151 13.13 -1.80 2.25
CA PHE A 151 14.51 -1.84 2.76
C PHE A 151 14.95 -3.24 3.16
N HIS A 152 14.02 -4.13 3.50
CA HIS A 152 14.28 -5.53 3.81
C HIS A 152 14.83 -6.32 2.60
N ASP A 153 14.70 -5.80 1.37
CA ASP A 153 15.27 -6.41 0.17
C ASP A 153 16.79 -6.20 0.06
N TYR A 154 17.36 -5.35 0.91
CA TYR A 154 18.80 -5.25 1.03
C TYR A 154 19.35 -6.42 1.85
N LEU A 155 20.22 -7.23 1.21
CA LEU A 155 20.93 -8.32 1.88
C LEU A 155 22.11 -7.82 2.73
N GLU A 156 22.61 -6.62 2.39
CA GLU A 156 23.72 -6.00 3.12
C GLU A 156 23.23 -5.37 4.42
N SER A 157 23.64 -5.94 5.54
CA SER A 157 23.24 -5.49 6.89
C SER A 157 23.48 -4.01 7.15
N ASP A 158 24.59 -3.47 6.66
CA ASP A 158 24.97 -2.07 6.88
C ASP A 158 24.03 -1.11 6.15
N LYS A 159 23.59 -1.44 4.94
CA LYS A 159 22.60 -0.66 4.19
C LYS A 159 21.26 -0.73 4.89
N LEU A 160 20.80 -1.93 5.23
CA LEU A 160 19.54 -2.11 5.94
C LEU A 160 19.52 -1.33 7.25
N GLN A 161 20.60 -1.42 8.05
CA GLN A 161 20.73 -0.66 9.29
C GLN A 161 20.72 0.85 9.06
N TYR A 162 21.40 1.34 8.00
CA TYR A 162 21.40 2.75 7.66
C TYR A 162 19.98 3.26 7.37
N PHE A 163 19.24 2.58 6.50
CA PHE A 163 17.89 3.01 6.12
C PHE A 163 16.90 2.88 7.28
N ASN A 164 17.01 1.84 8.10
CA ASN A 164 16.16 1.66 9.27
C ASN A 164 16.39 2.75 10.35
N ASN A 165 17.53 3.45 10.32
CA ASN A 165 17.81 4.56 11.23
C ASN A 165 17.40 5.94 10.69
N ILE A 166 16.96 6.05 9.45
CA ILE A 166 16.44 7.33 8.90
C ILE A 166 15.12 7.66 9.62
N PRO A 167 15.00 8.86 10.21
CA PRO A 167 13.77 9.24 10.89
C PRO A 167 12.64 9.51 9.90
N THR A 168 11.41 9.23 10.29
CA THR A 168 10.22 9.69 9.56
C THR A 168 10.04 11.18 9.82
N SER A 169 10.60 12.02 8.96
CA SER A 169 10.65 13.48 9.12
C SER A 169 10.70 14.17 7.75
N PHE A 170 10.17 15.39 7.69
CA PHE A 170 10.37 16.27 6.53
C PHE A 170 11.71 17.00 6.56
N ASP A 171 12.48 16.89 7.66
CA ASP A 171 13.74 17.56 7.88
C ASP A 171 14.91 16.57 7.76
N LEU A 172 15.05 15.99 6.56
CA LEU A 172 16.14 15.09 6.22
C LEU A 172 17.32 15.88 5.62
N SER A 173 18.55 15.40 5.87
CA SER A 173 19.73 15.97 5.19
C SER A 173 19.75 15.63 3.71
N ASP A 174 20.43 16.44 2.89
CA ASP A 174 20.59 16.19 1.46
C ASP A 174 21.20 14.80 1.20
N GLU A 175 22.15 14.37 2.02
CA GLU A 175 22.75 13.03 1.93
C GLU A 175 21.71 11.91 2.15
N GLN A 176 20.83 12.06 3.14
CA GLN A 176 19.77 11.08 3.41
C GLN A 176 18.80 10.99 2.23
N VAL A 177 18.42 12.15 1.67
CA VAL A 177 17.53 12.20 0.50
C VAL A 177 18.18 11.54 -0.70
N ASP A 178 19.44 11.87 -1.02
CA ASP A 178 20.16 11.29 -2.16
C ASP A 178 20.34 9.78 -2.02
N ARG A 179 20.61 9.30 -0.81
CA ARG A 179 20.72 7.85 -0.53
C ARG A 179 19.37 7.14 -0.68
N LEU A 180 18.26 7.76 -0.25
CA LEU A 180 16.91 7.21 -0.43
C LEU A 180 16.55 7.13 -1.92
N ILE A 181 16.85 8.17 -2.71
CA ILE A 181 16.63 8.16 -4.17
C ILE A 181 17.45 7.06 -4.83
N SER A 182 18.72 6.90 -4.43
CA SER A 182 19.59 5.83 -4.94
C SER A 182 19.06 4.46 -4.56
N ALA A 183 18.63 4.28 -3.31
CA ALA A 183 18.04 3.04 -2.84
C ALA A 183 16.80 2.63 -3.64
N GLY A 184 15.87 3.56 -3.87
CA GLY A 184 14.68 3.27 -4.68
C GLY A 184 15.02 2.85 -6.11
N ARG A 185 16.02 3.48 -6.74
CA ARG A 185 16.52 3.08 -8.07
C ARG A 185 17.16 1.70 -8.07
N ASP A 186 18.01 1.43 -7.08
CA ASP A 186 18.74 0.16 -7.00
C ASP A 186 17.80 -1.00 -6.75
N LEU A 187 16.90 -0.87 -5.79
CA LEU A 187 15.90 -1.90 -5.47
C LEU A 187 15.01 -2.18 -6.68
N LEU A 188 14.47 -1.14 -7.32
CA LEU A 188 13.62 -1.31 -8.49
C LEU A 188 14.34 -2.01 -9.64
N ARG A 189 15.60 -1.64 -9.91
CA ARG A 189 16.39 -2.27 -11.00
C ARG A 189 16.76 -3.72 -10.73
N ARG A 190 16.95 -4.08 -9.45
CA ARG A 190 17.29 -5.45 -9.05
C ARG A 190 16.08 -6.36 -8.95
N ASP A 191 14.89 -5.80 -8.81
CA ASP A 191 13.67 -6.57 -8.65
C ASP A 191 13.37 -7.42 -9.89
N PRO A 192 13.26 -8.76 -9.77
CA PRO A 192 13.07 -9.66 -10.91
C PRO A 192 11.72 -9.43 -11.63
N GLU A 193 10.67 -9.03 -10.89
CA GLU A 193 9.36 -8.81 -11.46
C GLU A 193 9.35 -7.52 -12.29
N PHE A 194 10.01 -6.46 -11.80
CA PHE A 194 10.20 -5.24 -12.58
C PHE A 194 11.01 -5.49 -13.85
N GLN A 195 12.07 -6.31 -13.79
CA GLN A 195 12.84 -6.68 -14.97
C GLN A 195 11.99 -7.42 -16.01
N ARG A 196 11.08 -8.30 -15.58
CA ARG A 196 10.10 -8.95 -16.47
C ARG A 196 9.18 -7.92 -17.11
N VAL A 197 8.61 -7.01 -16.31
CA VAL A 197 7.76 -5.91 -16.83
C VAL A 197 8.46 -5.14 -17.94
N VAL A 198 9.72 -4.73 -17.71
CA VAL A 198 10.50 -3.97 -18.71
C VAL A 198 10.72 -4.80 -19.98
N THR A 199 11.09 -6.07 -19.85
CA THR A 199 11.31 -6.98 -20.97
C THR A 199 10.04 -7.18 -21.78
N ASP A 200 8.94 -7.42 -21.12
CA ASP A 200 7.62 -7.63 -21.73
C ASP A 200 7.05 -6.38 -22.42
N LEU A 201 7.49 -5.19 -22.00
CA LEU A 201 7.20 -3.93 -22.68
C LEU A 201 8.15 -3.64 -23.87
N GLY A 202 9.07 -4.57 -24.18
CA GLY A 202 10.06 -4.42 -25.26
C GLY A 202 11.28 -3.58 -24.89
N GLY A 203 11.47 -3.31 -23.58
CA GLY A 203 12.67 -2.65 -23.05
C GLY A 203 13.81 -3.63 -22.82
N VAL A 204 15.00 -3.08 -22.57
CA VAL A 204 16.15 -3.85 -22.06
C VAL A 204 16.13 -3.78 -20.55
N ALA A 205 16.12 -4.95 -19.90
CA ALA A 205 16.17 -5.01 -18.45
C ALA A 205 17.38 -4.21 -17.91
N PRO A 206 17.19 -3.31 -16.94
CA PRO A 206 18.31 -2.55 -16.41
C PRO A 206 19.29 -3.47 -15.70
N SER A 207 20.60 -3.28 -15.98
CA SER A 207 21.64 -4.00 -15.24
C SER A 207 21.63 -3.58 -13.77
N ALA A 208 21.67 -4.55 -12.88
CA ALA A 208 22.00 -4.31 -11.48
C ALA A 208 23.50 -3.92 -11.43
N ASN A 209 23.80 -2.64 -11.25
CA ASN A 209 25.17 -2.16 -10.99
C ASN A 209 25.48 -2.24 -9.51
#